data_afd2ac02d0e48e1596d3ed9458e59d03
#
_entry.id   afd2ac02d0e48e1596d3ed9458e59d03
#
_cell.length_a   1.000
_cell.length_b   1.000
_cell.length_c   1.000
_cell.angle_alpha   90.00
_cell.angle_beta   90.00
_cell.angle_gamma   90.00
#
_symmetry.space_group_name_H-M   'P 1'
#
loop_
_entity.id
_entity.type
_entity.pdbx_description
1 polymer ?
#
loop_
_entity_poly.entity_id
_entity_poly.type
_entity_poly.pdbx_seq_one_letter_code
_entity_poly.pdbx_strand_id
1 'polypeptide(L)'
;MVETIVPVVHGTRTWLASLTLFALAATASAALLGLALGALLPAGGGRAAAVVALFALLEAAAELGVVRLPLPQLRRQVPQRWRERYPQPLAALLYGAGLGVGFATYLPVATLLVVAAGVIALAGPAAGAAVLAAFGLGRGLALAVATARVRSYEQAAGRVERMARLAGRRRLRRLNAAALAMLAAVLALGAATGVARAATRLDLGPDPVADPSAASGVLAFDRVNSDGSLTGVVRYNGTSTDLPGITPDVDGTRVIVDTGPDFEIIDVTTMTVLQTLALPGRDPALSGDWVVYR
;
A
#
# COMPACT_ATOMS: atom_id res chain seq x y z
N MET A 1 -15.95 -16.45 -20.28
CA MET A 1 -14.90 -15.58 -20.86
C MET A 1 -13.94 -16.31 -21.78
N VAL A 2 -13.34 -17.42 -21.35
CA VAL A 2 -12.48 -18.22 -22.23
C VAL A 2 -13.22 -18.65 -23.49
N GLU A 3 -14.50 -19.00 -23.39
CA GLU A 3 -15.34 -19.35 -24.53
C GLU A 3 -15.68 -18.18 -25.47
N THR A 4 -15.50 -16.94 -25.01
CA THR A 4 -15.88 -15.74 -25.75
C THR A 4 -14.70 -15.10 -26.46
N ILE A 5 -13.50 -15.19 -25.88
CA ILE A 5 -12.29 -14.55 -26.40
C ILE A 5 -11.35 -15.66 -26.86
N VAL A 6 -11.69 -16.31 -27.99
CA VAL A 6 -10.85 -17.34 -28.61
C VAL A 6 -10.55 -16.99 -30.07
N PRO A 7 -9.32 -17.27 -30.57
CA PRO A 7 -8.91 -16.92 -31.93
C PRO A 7 -9.77 -17.54 -33.02
N VAL A 8 -10.29 -18.72 -32.74
CA VAL A 8 -11.07 -19.53 -33.73
C VAL A 8 -12.36 -18.87 -34.17
N VAL A 9 -12.99 -18.07 -33.27
CA VAL A 9 -14.31 -17.49 -33.52
C VAL A 9 -14.24 -16.16 -34.26
N HIS A 10 -13.19 -15.38 -33.97
CA HIS A 10 -13.14 -13.98 -34.36
C HIS A 10 -11.90 -13.60 -35.20
N GLY A 11 -11.07 -14.57 -35.54
CA GLY A 11 -9.78 -14.34 -36.22
C GLY A 11 -8.71 -13.74 -35.28
N THR A 12 -7.46 -13.91 -35.66
CA THR A 12 -6.30 -13.57 -34.81
C THR A 12 -6.23 -12.07 -34.46
N ARG A 13 -6.59 -11.19 -35.39
CA ARG A 13 -6.54 -9.72 -35.18
C ARG A 13 -7.58 -9.27 -34.13
N THR A 14 -8.81 -9.72 -34.29
CA THR A 14 -9.90 -9.38 -33.34
C THR A 14 -9.64 -9.99 -31.96
N TRP A 15 -9.08 -11.20 -31.91
CA TRP A 15 -8.67 -11.83 -30.65
C TRP A 15 -7.58 -11.03 -29.94
N LEU A 16 -6.51 -10.63 -30.64
CA LEU A 16 -5.43 -9.80 -30.07
C LEU A 16 -5.97 -8.46 -29.56
N ALA A 17 -6.79 -7.78 -30.37
CA ALA A 17 -7.40 -6.51 -29.96
C ALA A 17 -8.27 -6.68 -28.70
N SER A 18 -9.10 -7.72 -28.66
CA SER A 18 -9.95 -8.01 -27.50
C SER A 18 -9.13 -8.34 -26.25
N LEU A 19 -8.06 -9.13 -26.40
CA LEU A 19 -7.16 -9.48 -25.30
C LEU A 19 -6.43 -8.27 -24.75
N THR A 20 -5.90 -7.42 -25.64
CA THR A 20 -5.19 -6.18 -25.27
C THR A 20 -6.13 -5.22 -24.55
N LEU A 21 -7.33 -4.97 -25.10
CA LEU A 21 -8.32 -4.10 -24.48
C LEU A 21 -8.79 -4.64 -23.12
N PHE A 22 -8.97 -5.95 -23.00
CA PHE A 22 -9.29 -6.59 -21.73
C PHE A 22 -8.17 -6.37 -20.70
N ALA A 23 -6.90 -6.64 -21.08
CA ALA A 23 -5.76 -6.51 -20.18
C ALA A 23 -5.55 -5.04 -19.73
N LEU A 24 -5.63 -4.10 -20.68
CA LEU A 24 -5.51 -2.67 -20.38
C LEU A 24 -6.63 -2.19 -19.45
N ALA A 25 -7.89 -2.55 -19.74
CA ALA A 25 -9.02 -2.15 -18.92
C ALA A 25 -8.97 -2.79 -17.52
N ALA A 26 -8.58 -4.07 -17.40
CA ALA A 26 -8.41 -4.74 -16.12
C ALA A 26 -7.28 -4.11 -15.31
N THR A 27 -6.16 -3.77 -15.94
CA THR A 27 -5.03 -3.11 -15.28
C THR A 27 -5.40 -1.70 -14.81
N ALA A 28 -6.02 -0.91 -15.68
CA ALA A 28 -6.41 0.47 -15.38
C ALA A 28 -7.46 0.53 -14.25
N SER A 29 -8.51 -0.28 -14.31
CA SER A 29 -9.54 -0.30 -13.27
C SER A 29 -9.02 -0.81 -11.93
N ALA A 30 -8.13 -1.79 -11.93
CA ALA A 30 -7.45 -2.28 -10.74
C ALA A 30 -6.51 -1.20 -10.16
N ALA A 31 -5.76 -0.48 -11.00
CA ALA A 31 -4.90 0.63 -10.58
C ALA A 31 -5.71 1.76 -9.93
N LEU A 32 -6.83 2.15 -10.56
CA LEU A 32 -7.73 3.18 -10.00
C LEU A 32 -8.31 2.75 -8.64
N LEU A 33 -8.70 1.48 -8.52
CA LEU A 33 -9.13 0.94 -7.22
C LEU A 33 -7.99 0.99 -6.20
N GLY A 34 -6.78 0.60 -6.58
CA GLY A 34 -5.60 0.61 -5.71
C GLY A 34 -5.24 2.01 -5.25
N LEU A 35 -5.33 2.99 -6.15
CA LEU A 35 -5.14 4.41 -5.83
C LEU A 35 -6.18 4.88 -4.81
N ALA A 36 -7.46 4.57 -5.04
CA ALA A 36 -8.54 4.93 -4.13
C ALA A 36 -8.37 4.26 -2.75
N LEU A 37 -8.09 2.95 -2.69
CA LEU A 37 -7.88 2.24 -1.44
C LEU A 37 -6.65 2.75 -0.68
N GLY A 38 -5.54 3.02 -1.37
CA GLY A 38 -4.32 3.55 -0.76
C GLY A 38 -4.44 5.00 -0.29
N ALA A 39 -5.49 5.73 -0.73
CA ALA A 39 -5.81 7.09 -0.28
C ALA A 39 -6.75 7.11 0.94
N LEU A 40 -7.33 5.96 1.35
CA LEU A 40 -8.30 5.91 2.45
C LEU A 40 -7.68 6.20 3.82
N LEU A 41 -6.45 5.75 4.03
CA LEU A 41 -5.73 5.92 5.28
C LEU A 41 -4.28 6.33 5.01
N PRO A 42 -3.65 7.09 5.90
CA PRO A 42 -2.20 7.29 5.84
C PRO A 42 -1.50 5.95 6.03
N ALA A 43 -0.37 5.76 5.35
CA ALA A 43 0.39 4.52 5.42
C ALA A 43 0.79 4.19 6.87
N GLY A 44 0.34 3.05 7.35
CA GLY A 44 0.54 2.62 8.74
C GLY A 44 1.93 2.01 8.98
N GLY A 45 2.37 2.07 10.24
CA GLY A 45 3.62 1.46 10.70
C GLY A 45 3.47 -0.02 11.10
N GLY A 46 4.39 -0.49 11.96
CA GLY A 46 4.49 -1.88 12.38
C GLY A 46 3.20 -2.48 12.98
N ARG A 47 2.39 -1.69 13.68
CA ARG A 47 1.08 -2.16 14.20
C ARG A 47 0.11 -2.52 13.09
N ALA A 48 0.03 -1.69 12.06
CA ALA A 48 -0.80 -1.97 10.89
C ALA A 48 -0.31 -3.22 10.15
N ALA A 49 1.00 -3.37 9.98
CA ALA A 49 1.61 -4.56 9.39
C ALA A 49 1.29 -5.83 10.19
N ALA A 50 1.34 -5.79 11.52
CA ALA A 50 0.96 -6.92 12.38
C ALA A 50 -0.51 -7.30 12.23
N VAL A 51 -1.42 -6.34 12.12
CA VAL A 51 -2.86 -6.60 11.89
C VAL A 51 -3.07 -7.26 10.52
N VAL A 52 -2.44 -6.76 9.46
CA VAL A 52 -2.53 -7.37 8.13
C VAL A 52 -1.91 -8.76 8.11
N ALA A 53 -0.79 -8.98 8.82
CA ALA A 53 -0.16 -10.29 8.96
C ALA A 53 -1.10 -11.30 9.65
N LEU A 54 -1.74 -10.89 10.74
CA LEU A 54 -2.73 -11.72 11.44
C LEU A 54 -3.91 -12.08 10.52
N PHE A 55 -4.43 -11.10 9.77
CA PHE A 55 -5.50 -11.35 8.80
C PHE A 55 -5.06 -12.33 7.72
N ALA A 56 -3.84 -12.21 7.18
CA ALA A 56 -3.29 -13.15 6.22
C ALA A 56 -3.16 -14.58 6.79
N LEU A 57 -2.76 -14.73 8.05
CA LEU A 57 -2.72 -16.03 8.73
C LEU A 57 -4.10 -16.65 8.92
N LEU A 58 -5.09 -15.85 9.31
CA LEU A 58 -6.47 -16.32 9.46
C LEU A 58 -7.04 -16.81 8.11
N GLU A 59 -6.77 -16.09 7.03
CA GLU A 59 -7.18 -16.50 5.70
C GLU A 59 -6.39 -17.73 5.19
N ALA A 60 -5.11 -17.86 5.54
CA ALA A 60 -4.34 -19.08 5.26
C ALA A 60 -4.95 -20.29 5.98
N ALA A 61 -5.34 -20.13 7.24
CA ALA A 61 -6.02 -21.19 8.03
C ALA A 61 -7.41 -21.53 7.43
N ALA A 62 -8.14 -20.54 6.92
CA ALA A 62 -9.40 -20.75 6.22
C ALA A 62 -9.23 -21.53 4.90
N GLU A 63 -8.17 -21.22 4.13
CA GLU A 63 -7.83 -21.97 2.92
C GLU A 63 -7.46 -23.43 3.22
N LEU A 64 -6.84 -23.69 4.35
CA LEU A 64 -6.56 -25.06 4.82
C LEU A 64 -7.80 -25.77 5.39
N GLY A 65 -8.89 -25.02 5.60
CA GLY A 65 -10.13 -25.57 6.17
C GLY A 65 -10.11 -25.71 7.69
N VAL A 66 -9.14 -25.10 8.38
CA VAL A 66 -9.02 -25.10 9.84
C VAL A 66 -10.06 -24.17 10.46
N VAL A 67 -10.30 -23.02 9.80
CA VAL A 67 -11.26 -22.00 10.24
C VAL A 67 -12.28 -21.76 9.13
N ARG A 68 -13.52 -21.42 9.49
CA ARG A 68 -14.55 -20.98 8.55
C ARG A 68 -14.75 -19.48 8.72
N LEU A 69 -14.22 -18.70 7.77
CA LEU A 69 -14.44 -17.25 7.74
C LEU A 69 -15.56 -16.95 6.73
N PRO A 70 -16.60 -16.19 7.14
CA PRO A 70 -17.61 -15.70 6.22
C PRO A 70 -16.98 -14.62 5.34
N LEU A 71 -16.64 -14.95 4.09
CA LEU A 71 -16.12 -13.98 3.15
C LEU A 71 -17.26 -13.07 2.65
N PRO A 72 -17.09 -11.75 2.68
CA PRO A 72 -18.04 -10.84 2.05
C PRO A 72 -17.95 -11.01 0.54
N GLN A 73 -18.86 -11.79 -0.03
CA GLN A 73 -18.89 -12.05 -1.47
C GLN A 73 -20.08 -11.36 -2.11
N LEU A 74 -19.81 -10.46 -3.02
CA LEU A 74 -20.80 -10.01 -3.98
C LEU A 74 -20.97 -11.10 -5.03
N ARG A 75 -22.03 -11.90 -4.90
CA ARG A 75 -22.38 -12.97 -5.88
C ARG A 75 -22.93 -12.38 -7.21
N ARG A 76 -22.39 -11.24 -7.66
CA ARG A 76 -22.75 -10.64 -8.93
C ARG A 76 -21.82 -11.18 -10.01
N GLN A 77 -22.43 -11.61 -11.10
CA GLN A 77 -21.70 -11.91 -12.33
C GLN A 77 -21.71 -10.67 -13.23
N VAL A 78 -20.65 -10.52 -14.02
CA VAL A 78 -20.61 -9.49 -15.06
C VAL A 78 -21.77 -9.73 -16.04
N PRO A 79 -22.56 -8.70 -16.41
CA PRO A 79 -23.75 -8.89 -17.23
C PRO A 79 -23.45 -9.58 -18.56
N GLN A 80 -24.05 -10.74 -18.79
CA GLN A 80 -23.87 -11.50 -20.04
C GLN A 80 -24.35 -10.73 -21.27
N ARG A 81 -25.31 -9.81 -21.07
CA ARG A 81 -25.87 -8.94 -22.13
C ARG A 81 -24.82 -8.11 -22.86
N TRP A 82 -23.67 -7.85 -22.27
CA TRP A 82 -22.60 -7.12 -22.94
C TRP A 82 -22.03 -7.85 -24.16
N ARG A 83 -22.03 -9.19 -24.14
CA ARG A 83 -21.62 -10.04 -25.27
C ARG A 83 -22.57 -9.95 -26.46
N GLU A 84 -23.85 -9.78 -26.18
CA GLU A 84 -24.92 -9.78 -27.19
C GLU A 84 -25.11 -8.39 -27.80
N ARG A 85 -24.80 -7.33 -26.99
CA ARG A 85 -25.11 -5.96 -27.35
C ARG A 85 -23.96 -5.19 -27.97
N TYR A 86 -22.72 -5.58 -27.70
CA TYR A 86 -21.53 -4.82 -28.09
C TYR A 86 -20.59 -5.64 -28.99
N PRO A 87 -19.86 -4.97 -29.92
CA PRO A 87 -18.79 -5.63 -30.66
C PRO A 87 -17.78 -6.26 -29.70
N GLN A 88 -17.17 -7.38 -30.13
CA GLN A 88 -16.27 -8.19 -29.31
C GLN A 88 -15.17 -7.41 -28.57
N PRO A 89 -14.43 -6.47 -29.20
CA PRO A 89 -13.38 -5.72 -28.52
C PRO A 89 -13.94 -4.81 -27.39
N LEU A 90 -15.12 -4.21 -27.64
CA LEU A 90 -15.77 -3.36 -26.62
C LEU A 90 -16.33 -4.20 -25.47
N ALA A 91 -16.91 -5.35 -25.77
CA ALA A 91 -17.34 -6.29 -24.74
C ALA A 91 -16.12 -6.73 -23.89
N ALA A 92 -14.98 -7.04 -24.51
CA ALA A 92 -13.76 -7.43 -23.81
C ALA A 92 -13.24 -6.31 -22.89
N LEU A 93 -13.27 -5.06 -23.33
CA LEU A 93 -12.91 -3.89 -22.53
C LEU A 93 -13.82 -3.77 -21.30
N LEU A 94 -15.14 -3.81 -21.47
CA LEU A 94 -16.10 -3.73 -20.35
C LEU A 94 -15.92 -4.88 -19.35
N TYR A 95 -15.68 -6.09 -19.84
CA TYR A 95 -15.35 -7.24 -18.99
C TYR A 95 -14.04 -7.07 -18.25
N GLY A 96 -13.00 -6.52 -18.92
CA GLY A 96 -11.72 -6.19 -18.31
C GLY A 96 -11.90 -5.20 -17.17
N ALA A 97 -12.61 -4.10 -17.41
CA ALA A 97 -12.90 -3.09 -16.40
C ALA A 97 -13.65 -3.67 -15.20
N GLY A 98 -14.71 -4.44 -15.42
CA GLY A 98 -15.49 -5.06 -14.34
C GLY A 98 -14.68 -6.09 -13.53
N LEU A 99 -13.85 -6.87 -14.20
CA LEU A 99 -13.03 -7.89 -13.55
C LEU A 99 -11.78 -7.29 -12.85
N GLY A 100 -11.25 -6.19 -13.35
CA GLY A 100 -10.12 -5.50 -12.74
C GLY A 100 -10.45 -4.94 -11.35
N VAL A 101 -11.68 -4.46 -11.14
CA VAL A 101 -12.16 -4.05 -9.81
C VAL A 101 -12.16 -5.22 -8.80
N GLY A 102 -12.16 -6.48 -9.27
CA GLY A 102 -12.02 -7.68 -8.44
C GLY A 102 -13.22 -7.98 -7.55
N PHE A 103 -13.61 -7.05 -6.69
CA PHE A 103 -14.72 -7.19 -5.74
C PHE A 103 -16.11 -7.22 -6.40
N ALA A 104 -16.22 -6.75 -7.63
CA ALA A 104 -17.49 -6.78 -8.39
C ALA A 104 -17.88 -8.19 -8.88
N THR A 105 -17.01 -9.20 -8.69
CA THR A 105 -17.19 -10.56 -9.16
C THR A 105 -16.94 -11.59 -8.07
N TYR A 106 -17.42 -12.81 -8.25
CA TYR A 106 -17.16 -13.91 -7.35
C TYR A 106 -15.66 -14.15 -7.19
N LEU A 107 -15.19 -14.11 -5.94
CA LEU A 107 -13.80 -14.37 -5.56
C LEU A 107 -13.69 -15.80 -5.02
N PRO A 108 -13.04 -16.71 -5.73
CA PRO A 108 -12.85 -18.09 -5.25
C PRO A 108 -11.82 -18.20 -4.11
N VAL A 109 -11.01 -17.16 -3.90
CA VAL A 109 -9.94 -17.10 -2.89
C VAL A 109 -9.89 -15.74 -2.19
N ALA A 110 -9.58 -15.77 -0.91
CA ALA A 110 -9.55 -14.59 -0.05
C ALA A 110 -8.33 -13.68 -0.26
N THR A 111 -7.32 -14.13 -1.01
CA THR A 111 -6.05 -13.42 -1.20
C THR A 111 -6.23 -11.95 -1.62
N LEU A 112 -7.22 -11.67 -2.48
CA LEU A 112 -7.49 -10.28 -2.88
C LEU A 112 -7.97 -9.42 -1.72
N LEU A 113 -8.71 -9.98 -0.76
CA LEU A 113 -9.13 -9.24 0.43
C LEU A 113 -7.94 -8.88 1.33
N VAL A 114 -7.00 -9.82 1.50
CA VAL A 114 -5.75 -9.57 2.24
C VAL A 114 -4.91 -8.50 1.55
N VAL A 115 -4.76 -8.59 0.22
CA VAL A 115 -4.05 -7.57 -0.56
C VAL A 115 -4.71 -6.21 -0.43
N ALA A 116 -6.04 -6.13 -0.52
CA ALA A 116 -6.78 -4.88 -0.36
C ALA A 116 -6.62 -4.30 1.06
N ALA A 117 -6.72 -5.13 2.09
CA ALA A 117 -6.46 -4.71 3.47
C ALA A 117 -5.02 -4.19 3.64
N GLY A 118 -4.04 -4.87 3.02
CA GLY A 118 -2.65 -4.43 2.99
C GLY A 118 -2.47 -3.07 2.28
N VAL A 119 -3.13 -2.88 1.15
CA VAL A 119 -3.11 -1.59 0.42
C VAL A 119 -3.69 -0.47 1.28
N ILE A 120 -4.85 -0.69 1.91
CA ILE A 120 -5.50 0.32 2.77
C ILE A 120 -4.63 0.66 3.97
N ALA A 121 -4.01 -0.34 4.60
CA ALA A 121 -3.33 -0.16 5.87
C ALA A 121 -1.86 0.24 5.75
N LEU A 122 -1.18 -0.11 4.64
CA LEU A 122 0.27 -0.03 4.53
C LEU A 122 0.76 0.76 3.31
N ALA A 123 -0.07 0.90 2.27
CA ALA A 123 0.34 1.50 1.02
C ALA A 123 -0.21 2.91 0.86
N GLY A 124 0.62 3.85 0.41
CA GLY A 124 0.12 5.13 -0.12
C GLY A 124 -0.54 4.95 -1.50
N PRO A 125 -1.19 6.00 -2.05
CA PRO A 125 -1.97 5.91 -3.29
C PRO A 125 -1.21 5.34 -4.48
N ALA A 126 0.03 5.77 -4.71
CA ALA A 126 0.86 5.30 -5.83
C ALA A 126 1.25 3.82 -5.69
N ALA A 127 1.65 3.40 -4.48
CA ALA A 127 2.00 2.01 -4.21
C ALA A 127 0.75 1.10 -4.31
N GLY A 128 -0.39 1.55 -3.79
CA GLY A 128 -1.66 0.84 -3.92
C GLY A 128 -2.09 0.66 -5.37
N ALA A 129 -1.96 1.72 -6.19
CA ALA A 129 -2.19 1.65 -7.64
C ALA A 129 -1.29 0.60 -8.31
N ALA A 130 0.01 0.61 -8.02
CA ALA A 130 0.98 -0.34 -8.59
C ALA A 130 0.66 -1.79 -8.21
N VAL A 131 0.36 -2.06 -6.94
CA VAL A 131 0.03 -3.41 -6.44
C VAL A 131 -1.21 -3.96 -7.13
N LEU A 132 -2.29 -3.19 -7.19
CA LEU A 132 -3.51 -3.66 -7.84
C LEU A 132 -3.42 -3.65 -9.36
N ALA A 133 -2.64 -2.76 -9.98
CA ALA A 133 -2.32 -2.83 -11.41
C ALA A 133 -1.66 -4.17 -11.78
N ALA A 134 -0.69 -4.63 -10.98
CA ALA A 134 -0.06 -5.94 -11.17
C ALA A 134 -1.08 -7.10 -11.09
N PHE A 135 -2.06 -7.01 -10.19
CA PHE A 135 -3.18 -7.97 -10.14
C PHE A 135 -4.02 -7.94 -11.42
N GLY A 136 -4.39 -6.75 -11.91
CA GLY A 136 -5.15 -6.59 -13.17
C GLY A 136 -4.40 -7.13 -14.38
N LEU A 137 -3.09 -6.84 -14.46
CA LEU A 137 -2.20 -7.36 -15.51
C LEU A 137 -2.11 -8.89 -15.46
N GLY A 138 -1.95 -9.46 -14.25
CA GLY A 138 -1.93 -10.91 -14.05
C GLY A 138 -3.20 -11.59 -14.57
N ARG A 139 -4.35 -10.96 -14.41
CA ARG A 139 -5.61 -11.45 -14.99
C ARG A 139 -5.62 -11.43 -16.52
N GLY A 140 -5.09 -10.37 -17.12
CA GLY A 140 -4.90 -10.28 -18.58
C GLY A 140 -3.97 -11.37 -19.10
N LEU A 141 -2.84 -11.58 -18.46
CA LEU A 141 -1.88 -12.62 -18.81
C LEU A 141 -2.46 -14.03 -18.65
N ALA A 142 -3.20 -14.28 -17.56
CA ALA A 142 -3.87 -15.55 -17.34
C ALA A 142 -4.88 -15.87 -18.47
N LEU A 143 -5.64 -14.87 -18.93
CA LEU A 143 -6.55 -15.01 -20.06
C LEU A 143 -5.78 -15.26 -21.36
N ALA A 144 -4.68 -14.55 -21.60
CA ALA A 144 -3.82 -14.75 -22.76
C ALA A 144 -3.31 -16.19 -22.83
N VAL A 145 -2.73 -16.69 -21.73
CA VAL A 145 -2.24 -18.07 -21.64
C VAL A 145 -3.37 -19.08 -21.83
N ALA A 146 -4.54 -18.80 -21.25
CA ALA A 146 -5.70 -19.67 -21.36
C ALA A 146 -6.25 -19.77 -22.79
N THR A 147 -6.13 -18.72 -23.61
CA THR A 147 -6.74 -18.64 -24.94
C THR A 147 -5.75 -18.83 -26.09
N ALA A 148 -4.46 -18.58 -25.90
CA ALA A 148 -3.44 -18.56 -26.96
C ALA A 148 -3.34 -19.85 -27.82
N ARG A 149 -3.67 -21.02 -27.24
CA ARG A 149 -3.56 -22.33 -27.91
C ARG A 149 -4.92 -22.99 -28.18
N VAL A 150 -6.00 -22.23 -28.13
CA VAL A 150 -7.35 -22.76 -28.36
C VAL A 150 -7.68 -22.67 -29.84
N ARG A 151 -7.84 -23.83 -30.47
CA ARG A 151 -8.11 -23.95 -31.92
C ARG A 151 -9.53 -24.45 -32.23
N SER A 152 -10.32 -24.86 -31.22
CA SER A 152 -11.70 -25.30 -31.41
C SER A 152 -12.56 -24.93 -30.19
N TYR A 153 -13.90 -24.90 -30.40
CA TYR A 153 -14.87 -24.69 -29.30
C TYR A 153 -14.78 -25.76 -28.21
N GLU A 154 -14.61 -27.02 -28.62
CA GLU A 154 -14.47 -28.15 -27.69
C GLU A 154 -13.25 -28.00 -26.80
N GLN A 155 -12.12 -27.51 -27.37
CA GLN A 155 -10.93 -27.20 -26.59
C GLN A 155 -11.16 -26.07 -25.60
N ALA A 156 -11.95 -25.03 -25.98
CA ALA A 156 -12.30 -23.93 -25.08
C ALA A 156 -13.14 -24.45 -23.89
N ALA A 157 -14.20 -25.21 -24.18
CA ALA A 157 -15.05 -25.80 -23.14
C ALA A 157 -14.29 -26.75 -22.23
N GLY A 158 -13.46 -27.64 -22.78
CA GLY A 158 -12.63 -28.56 -22.01
C GLY A 158 -11.57 -27.84 -21.15
N ARG A 159 -11.11 -26.64 -21.53
CA ARG A 159 -10.23 -25.82 -20.70
C ARG A 159 -10.96 -25.15 -19.54
N VAL A 160 -12.14 -24.59 -19.79
CA VAL A 160 -12.98 -24.01 -18.73
C VAL A 160 -13.29 -25.06 -17.68
N GLU A 161 -13.68 -26.25 -18.10
CA GLU A 161 -13.97 -27.36 -17.19
C GLU A 161 -12.72 -27.83 -16.42
N ARG A 162 -11.56 -27.89 -17.08
CA ARG A 162 -10.28 -28.17 -16.41
C ARG A 162 -9.92 -27.09 -15.40
N MET A 163 -10.10 -25.82 -15.71
CA MET A 163 -9.85 -24.71 -14.79
C MET A 163 -10.81 -24.74 -13.60
N ALA A 164 -12.09 -25.02 -13.81
CA ALA A 164 -13.06 -25.19 -12.73
C ALA A 164 -12.67 -26.35 -11.79
N ARG A 165 -12.25 -27.48 -12.37
CA ARG A 165 -11.75 -28.64 -11.60
C ARG A 165 -10.43 -28.33 -10.86
N LEU A 166 -9.55 -27.51 -11.45
CA LEU A 166 -8.30 -27.08 -10.80
C LEU A 166 -8.57 -26.12 -9.64
N ALA A 167 -9.51 -25.18 -9.80
CA ALA A 167 -9.84 -24.22 -8.75
C ALA A 167 -10.32 -24.90 -7.45
N GLY A 168 -10.98 -26.07 -7.56
CA GLY A 168 -11.39 -26.86 -6.40
C GLY A 168 -10.30 -27.77 -5.81
N ARG A 169 -9.11 -27.85 -6.41
CA ARG A 169 -8.09 -28.80 -5.96
C ARG A 169 -7.43 -28.35 -4.64
N ARG A 170 -7.33 -29.28 -3.70
CA ARG A 170 -6.62 -29.07 -2.42
C ARG A 170 -5.20 -28.54 -2.58
N ARG A 171 -4.50 -28.88 -3.68
CA ARG A 171 -3.15 -28.38 -3.98
C ARG A 171 -3.10 -26.85 -4.18
N LEU A 172 -4.04 -26.28 -4.95
CA LEU A 172 -4.09 -24.82 -5.17
C LEU A 172 -4.44 -24.07 -3.89
N ARG A 173 -5.37 -24.61 -3.09
CA ARG A 173 -5.68 -24.03 -1.77
C ARG A 173 -4.48 -24.07 -0.84
N ARG A 174 -3.70 -25.18 -0.82
CA ARG A 174 -2.45 -25.26 -0.05
C ARG A 174 -1.39 -24.27 -0.53
N LEU A 175 -1.22 -24.09 -1.85
CA LEU A 175 -0.29 -23.11 -2.40
C LEU A 175 -0.73 -21.68 -2.03
N ASN A 176 -2.02 -21.37 -2.10
CA ASN A 176 -2.54 -20.08 -1.69
C ASN A 176 -2.33 -19.85 -0.18
N ALA A 177 -2.60 -20.84 0.65
CA ALA A 177 -2.35 -20.77 2.08
C ALA A 177 -0.86 -20.55 2.39
N ALA A 178 0.05 -21.24 1.68
CA ALA A 178 1.49 -21.04 1.83
C ALA A 178 1.92 -19.62 1.43
N ALA A 179 1.39 -19.08 0.33
CA ALA A 179 1.66 -17.71 -0.10
C ALA A 179 1.17 -16.68 0.93
N LEU A 180 -0.02 -16.87 1.50
CA LEU A 180 -0.57 -16.02 2.55
C LEU A 180 0.25 -16.11 3.85
N ALA A 181 0.68 -17.31 4.24
CA ALA A 181 1.53 -17.50 5.41
C ALA A 181 2.92 -16.86 5.21
N MET A 182 3.49 -16.96 4.02
CA MET A 182 4.75 -16.28 3.68
C MET A 182 4.60 -14.75 3.72
N LEU A 183 3.52 -14.21 3.16
CA LEU A 183 3.21 -12.78 3.25
C LEU A 183 3.09 -12.34 4.71
N ALA A 184 2.38 -13.11 5.53
CA ALA A 184 2.25 -12.83 6.96
C ALA A 184 3.61 -12.84 7.68
N ALA A 185 4.47 -13.81 7.38
CA ALA A 185 5.82 -13.87 7.94
C ALA A 185 6.68 -12.66 7.56
N VAL A 186 6.64 -12.24 6.28
CA VAL A 186 7.35 -11.04 5.81
C VAL A 186 6.86 -9.79 6.51
N LEU A 187 5.53 -9.61 6.64
CA LEU A 187 4.95 -8.46 7.32
C LEU A 187 5.26 -8.47 8.82
N ALA A 188 5.20 -9.63 9.48
CA ALA A 188 5.54 -9.76 10.89
C ALA A 188 7.02 -9.46 11.15
N LEU A 189 7.91 -9.97 10.29
CA LEU A 189 9.35 -9.67 10.38
C LEU A 189 9.61 -8.18 10.14
N GLY A 190 8.97 -7.56 9.13
CA GLY A 190 9.05 -6.13 8.88
C GLY A 190 8.54 -5.29 10.06
N ALA A 191 7.44 -5.71 10.68
CA ALA A 191 6.92 -5.06 11.88
C ALA A 191 7.91 -5.18 13.05
N ALA A 192 8.47 -6.38 13.28
CA ALA A 192 9.43 -6.62 14.36
C ALA A 192 10.73 -5.82 14.16
N THR A 193 11.27 -5.77 12.93
CA THR A 193 12.47 -4.99 12.62
C THR A 193 12.21 -3.48 12.68
N GLY A 194 11.01 -3.03 12.29
CA GLY A 194 10.57 -1.63 12.43
C GLY A 194 10.48 -1.22 13.90
N VAL A 195 9.90 -2.07 14.75
CA VAL A 195 9.85 -1.85 16.22
C VAL A 195 11.26 -1.88 16.81
N ALA A 196 12.12 -2.82 16.38
CA ALA A 196 13.51 -2.87 16.85
C ALA A 196 14.30 -1.61 16.46
N ARG A 197 14.08 -1.08 15.24
CA ARG A 197 14.69 0.20 14.82
C ARG A 197 14.16 1.39 15.60
N ALA A 198 12.84 1.43 15.88
CA ALA A 198 12.25 2.48 16.72
C ALA A 198 12.69 2.37 18.19
N ALA A 199 13.03 1.15 18.65
CA ALA A 199 13.56 0.92 19.99
C ALA A 199 15.10 0.99 20.09
N THR A 200 15.80 1.31 19.00
CA THR A 200 17.24 1.55 19.08
C THR A 200 17.44 2.79 19.97
N ARG A 201 17.99 2.55 21.17
CA ARG A 201 18.33 3.63 22.10
C ARG A 201 19.30 4.58 21.40
N LEU A 202 18.81 5.77 21.13
CA LEU A 202 19.67 6.82 20.59
C LEU A 202 20.55 7.31 21.73
N ASP A 203 21.84 7.14 21.60
CA ASP A 203 22.79 7.74 22.55
C ASP A 203 22.91 9.23 22.21
N LEU A 204 22.31 10.05 23.05
CA LEU A 204 22.31 11.51 22.92
C LEU A 204 23.52 12.15 23.64
N GLY A 205 24.38 11.32 24.22
CA GLY A 205 25.50 11.74 25.02
C GLY A 205 25.22 11.65 26.53
N PRO A 206 26.19 12.07 27.37
CA PRO A 206 26.09 11.98 28.83
C PRO A 206 25.18 13.05 29.45
N ASP A 207 24.87 14.11 28.71
CA ASP A 207 24.11 15.24 29.22
C ASP A 207 22.60 14.95 29.26
N PRO A 208 21.87 15.43 30.26
CA PRO A 208 20.44 15.33 30.30
C PRO A 208 19.80 16.05 29.11
N VAL A 209 18.76 15.46 28.52
CA VAL A 209 18.02 16.04 27.42
C VAL A 209 16.56 16.29 27.81
N ALA A 210 15.99 17.37 27.31
CA ALA A 210 14.58 17.74 27.47
C ALA A 210 13.93 17.97 26.11
N ASP A 211 12.61 17.92 26.09
CA ASP A 211 11.73 18.24 24.96
C ASP A 211 12.16 17.65 23.60
N PRO A 212 12.32 16.30 23.50
CA PRO A 212 12.74 15.69 22.25
C PRO A 212 11.61 15.68 21.21
N SER A 213 11.89 16.18 20.02
CA SER A 213 11.02 16.09 18.84
C SER A 213 11.74 15.42 17.68
N ALA A 214 11.03 14.58 16.90
CA ALA A 214 11.66 13.85 15.80
C ALA A 214 10.71 13.65 14.62
N ALA A 215 11.18 13.97 13.43
CA ALA A 215 10.49 13.69 12.17
C ALA A 215 11.49 13.46 11.04
N SER A 216 11.14 12.57 10.08
CA SER A 216 11.87 12.37 8.82
C SER A 216 13.40 12.17 8.95
N GLY A 217 13.86 11.53 10.04
CA GLY A 217 15.30 11.30 10.26
C GLY A 217 16.04 12.49 10.92
N VAL A 218 15.32 13.54 11.26
CA VAL A 218 15.76 14.67 12.07
C VAL A 218 15.35 14.41 13.52
N LEU A 219 16.24 14.66 14.47
CA LEU A 219 15.95 14.69 15.89
C LEU A 219 16.38 16.04 16.44
N ALA A 220 15.49 16.70 17.17
CA ALA A 220 15.82 17.92 17.89
C ALA A 220 15.49 17.75 19.38
N PHE A 221 16.24 18.40 20.23
CA PHE A 221 16.08 18.32 21.69
C PHE A 221 16.83 19.48 22.38
N ASP A 222 16.47 19.77 23.61
CA ASP A 222 17.25 20.65 24.46
C ASP A 222 18.28 19.83 25.24
N ARG A 223 19.55 20.26 25.19
CA ARG A 223 20.63 19.79 26.04
C ARG A 223 20.69 20.66 27.28
N VAL A 224 20.66 20.04 28.44
CA VAL A 224 20.86 20.77 29.73
C VAL A 224 22.33 20.89 29.99
N ASN A 225 22.85 22.10 29.99
CA ASN A 225 24.26 22.40 30.27
C ASN A 225 24.58 22.25 31.77
N SER A 226 25.87 22.20 32.13
CA SER A 226 26.34 22.06 33.52
C SER A 226 25.92 23.22 34.42
N ASP A 227 25.63 24.37 33.87
CA ASP A 227 25.14 25.57 34.59
C ASP A 227 23.59 25.60 34.69
N GLY A 228 22.91 24.58 34.18
CA GLY A 228 21.44 24.49 34.15
C GLY A 228 20.78 25.25 33.01
N SER A 229 21.55 25.91 32.15
CA SER A 229 20.98 26.53 30.93
C SER A 229 20.63 25.47 29.89
N LEU A 230 19.73 25.83 28.96
CA LEU A 230 19.33 24.98 27.85
C LEU A 230 19.98 25.41 26.54
N THR A 231 20.35 24.45 25.72
CA THR A 231 20.83 24.69 24.36
C THR A 231 20.01 23.76 23.42
N GLY A 232 19.28 24.33 22.48
CA GLY A 232 18.64 23.57 21.45
C GLY A 232 19.66 22.86 20.55
N VAL A 233 19.45 21.62 20.26
CA VAL A 233 20.34 20.79 19.42
C VAL A 233 19.51 20.09 18.37
N VAL A 234 19.98 20.13 17.14
CA VAL A 234 19.41 19.29 16.06
C VAL A 234 20.44 18.24 15.62
N ARG A 235 19.96 17.00 15.44
CA ARG A 235 20.76 15.90 14.91
C ARG A 235 20.18 15.43 13.57
N TYR A 236 20.98 15.58 12.53
CA TYR A 236 20.63 15.17 11.17
C TYR A 236 21.81 14.42 10.53
N ASN A 237 21.54 13.29 9.88
CA ASN A 237 22.56 12.43 9.25
C ASN A 237 23.76 12.08 10.18
N GLY A 238 23.51 11.92 11.48
CA GLY A 238 24.53 11.58 12.47
C GLY A 238 25.35 12.76 13.00
N THR A 239 25.17 13.96 12.44
CA THR A 239 25.82 15.20 12.92
C THR A 239 24.89 15.96 13.85
N SER A 240 25.41 16.42 14.98
CA SER A 240 24.68 17.29 15.91
C SER A 240 25.15 18.73 15.74
N THR A 241 24.22 19.67 15.70
CA THR A 241 24.45 21.10 15.54
C THR A 241 23.62 21.85 16.56
N ASP A 242 24.24 22.82 17.24
CA ASP A 242 23.54 23.68 18.19
C ASP A 242 22.63 24.67 17.43
N LEU A 243 21.42 24.89 17.95
CA LEU A 243 20.43 25.81 17.42
C LEU A 243 20.47 27.15 18.11
N PRO A 244 20.01 28.25 17.48
CA PRO A 244 20.03 29.60 18.08
C PRO A 244 18.99 29.79 19.20
N GLY A 245 18.12 28.81 19.43
CA GLY A 245 17.02 28.84 20.40
C GLY A 245 16.85 27.53 21.14
N ILE A 246 15.80 27.46 21.93
CA ILE A 246 15.43 26.30 22.77
C ILE A 246 14.04 25.79 22.37
N THR A 247 13.55 24.73 23.03
CA THR A 247 12.25 24.08 22.77
C THR A 247 12.03 23.75 21.30
N PRO A 248 12.95 23.02 20.68
CA PRO A 248 12.87 22.75 19.25
C PRO A 248 11.75 21.75 18.92
N ASP A 249 10.96 22.03 17.89
CA ASP A 249 10.02 21.08 17.30
C ASP A 249 10.29 20.87 15.81
N VAL A 250 10.07 19.64 15.33
CA VAL A 250 10.51 19.20 14.01
C VAL A 250 9.34 18.78 13.13
N ASP A 251 9.27 19.32 11.91
CA ASP A 251 8.40 18.82 10.84
C ASP A 251 9.17 18.65 9.52
N GLY A 252 9.36 17.40 9.14
CA GLY A 252 10.17 17.05 7.97
C GLY A 252 11.65 17.40 8.17
N THR A 253 12.17 18.32 7.35
CA THR A 253 13.53 18.87 7.44
C THR A 253 13.55 20.28 8.03
N ARG A 254 12.45 20.74 8.59
CA ARG A 254 12.34 22.03 9.23
C ARG A 254 12.30 21.88 10.74
N VAL A 255 12.98 22.73 11.43
CA VAL A 255 12.92 22.86 12.90
C VAL A 255 12.47 24.26 13.25
N ILE A 256 11.54 24.39 14.20
CA ILE A 256 11.20 25.67 14.82
C ILE A 256 11.84 25.75 16.19
N VAL A 257 12.32 26.91 16.56
CA VAL A 257 12.97 27.17 17.87
C VAL A 257 12.47 28.48 18.46
N ASP A 258 12.45 28.52 19.80
CA ASP A 258 12.21 29.76 20.56
C ASP A 258 13.53 30.45 20.82
N THR A 259 13.73 31.62 20.24
CA THR A 259 14.95 32.47 20.45
C THR A 259 14.75 33.49 21.55
N GLY A 260 13.61 33.49 22.22
CA GLY A 260 13.20 34.44 23.25
C GLY A 260 12.33 35.57 22.72
N PRO A 261 12.83 36.45 21.84
CA PRO A 261 12.00 37.50 21.25
C PRO A 261 11.13 37.01 20.09
N ASP A 262 11.58 35.98 19.37
CA ASP A 262 10.98 35.49 18.12
C ASP A 262 11.05 33.97 18.03
N PHE A 263 10.29 33.41 17.11
CA PHE A 263 10.47 32.01 16.69
C PHE A 263 11.19 31.96 15.35
N GLU A 264 12.15 31.08 15.20
CA GLU A 264 12.83 30.86 13.93
C GLU A 264 12.55 29.47 13.38
N ILE A 265 12.19 29.43 12.08
CA ILE A 265 12.07 28.17 11.32
C ILE A 265 13.34 28.01 10.50
N ILE A 266 14.05 26.91 10.74
CA ILE A 266 15.37 26.61 10.19
C ILE A 266 15.27 25.35 9.31
N ASP A 267 15.86 25.38 8.12
CA ASP A 267 16.09 24.16 7.32
C ASP A 267 17.34 23.45 7.84
N VAL A 268 17.17 22.25 8.36
CA VAL A 268 18.27 21.48 8.96
C VAL A 268 19.26 20.93 7.93
N THR A 269 18.89 20.89 6.65
CA THR A 269 19.80 20.42 5.58
C THR A 269 20.84 21.47 5.19
N THR A 270 20.49 22.74 5.31
CA THR A 270 21.33 23.88 4.97
C THR A 270 21.71 24.74 6.17
N MET A 271 21.06 24.52 7.31
CA MET A 271 21.18 25.33 8.54
C MET A 271 20.87 26.81 8.27
N THR A 272 19.93 27.09 7.38
CA THR A 272 19.49 28.45 7.05
C THR A 272 18.16 28.78 7.69
N VAL A 273 18.01 29.97 8.22
CA VAL A 273 16.72 30.48 8.71
C VAL A 273 15.81 30.72 7.49
N LEU A 274 14.72 29.99 7.44
CA LEU A 274 13.70 30.13 6.40
C LEU A 274 12.74 31.28 6.71
N GLN A 275 12.41 31.43 7.99
CA GLN A 275 11.42 32.42 8.44
C GLN A 275 11.64 32.78 9.89
N THR A 276 11.51 34.06 10.23
CA THR A 276 11.43 34.57 11.60
C THR A 276 10.02 35.09 11.85
N LEU A 277 9.43 34.65 12.97
CA LEU A 277 8.06 34.98 13.36
C LEU A 277 8.11 35.76 14.67
N ALA A 278 7.80 37.05 14.61
CA ALA A 278 7.66 37.92 15.78
C ALA A 278 6.31 37.66 16.47
N LEU A 279 6.24 36.57 17.23
CA LEU A 279 5.04 36.13 17.94
C LEU A 279 5.28 36.13 19.44
N PRO A 280 4.39 36.73 20.24
CA PRO A 280 4.51 36.74 21.70
C PRO A 280 4.07 35.39 22.25
N GLY A 281 5.01 34.49 22.54
CA GLY A 281 4.69 33.17 23.05
C GLY A 281 5.90 32.37 23.42
N ARG A 282 5.70 31.11 23.81
CA ARG A 282 6.74 30.12 24.13
C ARG A 282 6.31 28.76 23.59
N ASP A 283 7.24 27.80 23.66
CA ASP A 283 6.98 26.41 23.29
C ASP A 283 6.34 26.26 21.90
N PRO A 284 7.01 26.68 20.83
CA PRO A 284 6.43 26.59 19.47
C PRO A 284 6.38 25.13 19.02
N ALA A 285 5.32 24.76 18.32
CA ALA A 285 5.19 23.50 17.63
C ALA A 285 4.87 23.73 16.15
N LEU A 286 5.49 22.95 15.26
CA LEU A 286 5.39 23.06 13.81
C LEU A 286 4.65 21.86 13.21
N SER A 287 3.64 22.12 12.38
CA SER A 287 2.97 21.07 11.62
C SER A 287 2.52 21.60 10.25
N GLY A 288 3.17 21.17 9.19
CA GLY A 288 2.96 21.72 7.85
C GLY A 288 3.26 23.22 7.81
N ASP A 289 2.27 24.02 7.44
CA ASP A 289 2.38 25.48 7.40
C ASP A 289 1.80 26.16 8.68
N TRP A 290 1.50 25.36 9.71
CA TRP A 290 0.94 25.85 10.97
C TRP A 290 1.97 25.89 12.06
N VAL A 291 1.98 26.99 12.79
CA VAL A 291 2.73 27.17 14.04
C VAL A 291 1.73 27.32 15.19
N VAL A 292 1.87 26.49 16.21
CA VAL A 292 1.11 26.59 17.45
C VAL A 292 2.09 26.93 18.57
N TYR A 293 1.71 27.79 19.48
CA TYR A 293 2.55 28.22 20.61
C TYR A 293 1.67 28.52 21.83
N ARG A 294 2.30 28.61 23.00
CA ARG A 294 1.64 29.03 24.26
C ARG A 294 1.77 30.50 24.53
#